data_050452975835a61bfef92dff1e1d4fd2
#
_entry.id   050452975835a61bfef92dff1e1d4fd2
#
_cell.length_a   1.000
_cell.length_b   1.000
_cell.length_c   1.000
_cell.angle_alpha   90.00
_cell.angle_beta   90.00
_cell.angle_gamma   90.00
#
_symmetry.space_group_name_H-M   'P 1'
#
loop_
_entity.id
_entity.type
_entity.pdbx_description
1 polymer ?
#
loop_
_entity_poly.entity_id
_entity_poly.type
_entity_poly.pdbx_seq_one_letter_code
_entity_poly.pdbx_strand_id
1 'polypeptide(L)'
;AYLTGEQMLERAGLRAGERVLVTGASGGVGSGIVQLARARGAIPYAIAGKGKEQAVLDIGAEKVITRGVADLPAAVNEATGGQPIDVVADLVGGAIFNDLLRILRPEGRYTTAGAIAGPVVQLDLRTMYLKQLQLHGSSQGTRADFRRIVRYIEEKKIKPLVGGVYKLSDFHRAQTDFMAKDFVGKLVVVPDAVADTAEG
;
A
#
# COMPACT_ATOMS: atom_id res chain seq x y z
N ALA A 1 5.13 -2.09 -9.09
CA ALA A 1 4.24 -1.64 -8.01
C ALA A 1 3.20 -2.71 -7.66
N TYR A 2 2.26 -3.01 -8.56
CA TYR A 2 1.22 -4.02 -8.30
C TYR A 2 1.80 -5.41 -8.02
N LEU A 3 2.86 -5.82 -8.73
CA LEU A 3 3.51 -7.11 -8.51
C LEU A 3 4.11 -7.24 -7.10
N THR A 4 4.72 -6.17 -6.60
CA THR A 4 5.22 -6.11 -5.22
C THR A 4 4.07 -6.20 -4.22
N GLY A 5 2.99 -5.43 -4.45
CA GLY A 5 1.80 -5.44 -3.58
C GLY A 5 1.12 -6.81 -3.54
N GLU A 6 0.96 -7.46 -4.69
CA GLU A 6 0.37 -8.80 -4.78
C GLU A 6 1.19 -9.82 -3.99
N GLN A 7 2.52 -9.78 -4.13
CA GLN A 7 3.38 -10.68 -3.36
C GLN A 7 3.30 -10.42 -1.85
N MET A 8 3.22 -9.16 -1.42
CA MET A 8 3.05 -8.83 0.00
C MET A 8 1.78 -9.48 0.56
N LEU A 9 0.66 -9.35 -0.15
CA LEU A 9 -0.61 -9.92 0.27
C LEU A 9 -0.61 -11.46 0.22
N GLU A 10 0.03 -12.04 -0.79
CA GLU A 10 0.18 -13.49 -0.92
C GLU A 10 1.03 -14.08 0.21
N ARG A 11 2.19 -13.51 0.50
CA ARG A 11 3.06 -13.96 1.59
C ARG A 11 2.44 -13.81 2.97
N ALA A 12 1.67 -12.76 3.17
CA ALA A 12 0.88 -12.58 4.39
C ALA A 12 -0.37 -13.46 4.43
N GLY A 13 -0.69 -14.18 3.35
CA GLY A 13 -1.85 -15.04 3.26
C GLY A 13 -3.17 -14.29 3.49
N LEU A 14 -3.31 -13.07 2.95
CA LEU A 14 -4.52 -12.27 3.11
C LEU A 14 -5.73 -12.97 2.49
N ARG A 15 -6.82 -13.09 3.27
CA ARG A 15 -8.05 -13.78 2.90
C ARG A 15 -9.23 -12.82 2.78
N ALA A 16 -10.25 -13.25 2.07
CA ALA A 16 -11.52 -12.53 2.00
C ALA A 16 -12.12 -12.33 3.42
N GLY A 17 -12.68 -11.15 3.66
CA GLY A 17 -13.24 -10.74 4.94
C GLY A 17 -12.22 -10.24 5.97
N GLU A 18 -10.92 -10.47 5.79
CA GLU A 18 -9.88 -9.96 6.68
C GLU A 18 -9.64 -8.45 6.47
N ARG A 19 -9.21 -7.78 7.54
CA ARG A 19 -8.86 -6.36 7.54
C ARG A 19 -7.37 -6.19 7.37
N VAL A 20 -6.98 -5.40 6.37
CA VAL A 20 -5.58 -5.06 6.11
C VAL A 20 -5.34 -3.56 6.26
N LEU A 21 -4.35 -3.18 7.08
CA LEU A 21 -3.89 -1.80 7.20
C LEU A 21 -2.71 -1.59 6.25
N VAL A 22 -2.83 -0.62 5.35
CA VAL A 22 -1.83 -0.31 4.32
C VAL A 22 -1.16 1.02 4.64
N THR A 23 0.15 1.05 4.85
CA THR A 23 0.91 2.28 4.99
C THR A 23 1.36 2.81 3.62
N GLY A 24 1.54 4.12 3.49
CA GLY A 24 1.94 4.72 2.22
C GLY A 24 0.94 4.48 1.09
N ALA A 25 -0.34 4.43 1.42
CA ALA A 25 -1.42 3.98 0.54
C ALA A 25 -1.63 4.85 -0.72
N SER A 26 -1.20 6.11 -0.72
CA SER A 26 -1.24 6.99 -1.90
C SER A 26 -0.09 6.77 -2.89
N GLY A 27 0.95 6.01 -2.50
CA GLY A 27 2.07 5.68 -3.37
C GLY A 27 1.75 4.57 -4.37
N GLY A 28 2.66 4.35 -5.33
CA GLY A 28 2.41 3.38 -6.41
C GLY A 28 2.23 1.94 -5.95
N VAL A 29 2.92 1.48 -4.89
CA VAL A 29 2.72 0.13 -4.32
C VAL A 29 1.49 0.12 -3.42
N GLY A 30 1.36 1.10 -2.52
CA GLY A 30 0.27 1.16 -1.55
C GLY A 30 -1.11 1.26 -2.19
N SER A 31 -1.26 2.10 -3.22
CA SER A 31 -2.52 2.19 -3.98
C SER A 31 -2.86 0.88 -4.72
N GLY A 32 -1.83 0.18 -5.18
CA GLY A 32 -1.99 -1.18 -5.74
C GLY A 32 -2.46 -2.17 -4.68
N ILE A 33 -1.89 -2.14 -3.47
CA ILE A 33 -2.31 -3.03 -2.36
C ILE A 33 -3.77 -2.79 -1.97
N VAL A 34 -4.22 -1.54 -1.89
CA VAL A 34 -5.63 -1.22 -1.56
C VAL A 34 -6.57 -1.88 -2.57
N GLN A 35 -6.32 -1.70 -3.87
CA GLN A 35 -7.15 -2.29 -4.92
C GLN A 35 -7.08 -3.83 -4.93
N LEU A 36 -5.89 -4.40 -4.79
CA LEU A 36 -5.68 -5.85 -4.77
C LEU A 36 -6.35 -6.50 -3.55
N ALA A 37 -6.32 -5.85 -2.39
CA ALA A 37 -7.02 -6.31 -1.20
C ALA A 37 -8.54 -6.36 -1.44
N ARG A 38 -9.12 -5.30 -2.03
CA ARG A 38 -10.55 -5.29 -2.42
C ARG A 38 -10.86 -6.39 -3.44
N ALA A 39 -10.01 -6.59 -4.46
CA ALA A 39 -10.18 -7.63 -5.46
C ALA A 39 -10.16 -9.04 -4.86
N ARG A 40 -9.46 -9.23 -3.73
CA ARG A 40 -9.43 -10.46 -2.93
C ARG A 40 -10.62 -10.61 -1.96
N GLY A 41 -11.51 -9.60 -1.87
CA GLY A 41 -12.61 -9.56 -0.92
C GLY A 41 -12.22 -9.20 0.51
N ALA A 42 -11.01 -8.68 0.72
CA ALA A 42 -10.56 -8.15 2.00
C ALA A 42 -10.99 -6.69 2.19
N ILE A 43 -10.84 -6.16 3.40
CA ILE A 43 -11.26 -4.82 3.80
C ILE A 43 -10.01 -3.97 4.06
N PRO A 44 -9.57 -3.13 3.11
CA PRO A 44 -8.38 -2.30 3.27
C PRO A 44 -8.68 -1.02 4.05
N TYR A 45 -7.93 -0.80 5.12
CA TYR A 45 -7.74 0.46 5.81
C TYR A 45 -6.43 1.07 5.37
N ALA A 46 -6.33 2.38 5.30
CA ALA A 46 -5.18 3.04 4.70
C ALA A 46 -4.60 4.15 5.56
N ILE A 47 -3.28 4.31 5.52
CA ILE A 47 -2.58 5.47 6.06
C ILE A 47 -2.02 6.25 4.87
N ALA A 48 -2.45 7.51 4.72
CA ALA A 48 -2.05 8.38 3.61
C ALA A 48 -1.62 9.77 4.09
N GLY A 49 -0.94 10.51 3.24
CA GLY A 49 -0.61 11.92 3.48
C GLY A 49 -1.85 12.81 3.42
N LYS A 50 -1.82 13.92 4.16
CA LYS A 50 -2.90 14.93 4.16
C LYS A 50 -3.22 15.38 2.73
N GLY A 51 -4.53 15.50 2.43
CA GLY A 51 -5.05 15.91 1.12
C GLY A 51 -5.15 14.79 0.09
N LYS A 52 -4.77 13.53 0.46
CA LYS A 52 -4.86 12.36 -0.44
C LYS A 52 -5.92 11.35 0.00
N GLU A 53 -6.65 11.67 1.06
CA GLU A 53 -7.59 10.77 1.70
C GLU A 53 -8.70 10.35 0.71
N GLN A 54 -9.31 11.33 0.03
CA GLN A 54 -10.39 11.05 -0.92
C GLN A 54 -9.92 10.15 -2.07
N ALA A 55 -8.78 10.43 -2.67
CA ALA A 55 -8.25 9.62 -3.75
C ALA A 55 -7.94 8.17 -3.32
N VAL A 56 -7.61 7.95 -2.04
CA VAL A 56 -7.39 6.60 -1.50
C VAL A 56 -8.71 5.91 -1.15
N LEU A 57 -9.75 6.66 -0.75
CA LEU A 57 -11.11 6.12 -0.60
C LEU A 57 -11.68 5.69 -1.96
N ASP A 58 -11.51 6.51 -2.99
CA ASP A 58 -12.03 6.26 -4.35
C ASP A 58 -11.48 4.97 -4.98
N ILE A 59 -10.27 4.55 -4.59
CA ILE A 59 -9.68 3.29 -5.04
C ILE A 59 -10.04 2.08 -4.17
N GLY A 60 -10.91 2.28 -3.18
CA GLY A 60 -11.52 1.19 -2.43
C GLY A 60 -11.03 1.00 -1.00
N ALA A 61 -10.32 1.95 -0.39
CA ALA A 61 -10.09 1.91 1.05
C ALA A 61 -11.41 2.09 1.81
N GLU A 62 -11.60 1.33 2.88
CA GLU A 62 -12.78 1.45 3.75
C GLU A 62 -12.75 2.74 4.57
N LYS A 63 -11.58 3.06 5.12
CA LYS A 63 -11.27 4.31 5.83
C LYS A 63 -9.83 4.69 5.58
N VAL A 64 -9.55 5.98 5.68
CA VAL A 64 -8.18 6.54 5.57
C VAL A 64 -7.83 7.30 6.83
N ILE A 65 -6.70 6.98 7.41
CA ILE A 65 -6.08 7.67 8.54
C ILE A 65 -5.02 8.61 7.99
N THR A 66 -5.08 9.88 8.34
CA THR A 66 -4.05 10.84 7.93
C THR A 66 -2.73 10.52 8.63
N ARG A 67 -1.64 10.49 7.86
CA ARG A 67 -0.30 10.27 8.41
C ARG A 67 0.08 11.34 9.42
N GLY A 68 0.72 10.94 10.52
CA GLY A 68 1.26 11.86 11.53
C GLY A 68 0.31 12.12 12.68
N VAL A 69 -0.74 11.33 12.86
CA VAL A 69 -1.56 11.34 14.07
C VAL A 69 -0.72 11.01 15.30
N ALA A 70 -1.03 11.61 16.43
CA ALA A 70 -0.25 11.46 17.66
C ALA A 70 -0.34 10.04 18.26
N ASP A 71 -1.50 9.38 18.12
CA ASP A 71 -1.75 8.02 18.59
C ASP A 71 -2.31 7.19 17.43
N LEU A 72 -1.43 6.48 16.75
CA LEU A 72 -1.81 5.65 15.61
C LEU A 72 -2.70 4.45 16.01
N PRO A 73 -2.41 3.71 17.08
CA PRO A 73 -3.30 2.65 17.56
C PRO A 73 -4.72 3.14 17.85
N ALA A 74 -4.88 4.26 18.54
CA ALA A 74 -6.20 4.85 18.83
C ALA A 74 -6.94 5.24 17.54
N ALA A 75 -6.27 5.90 16.61
CA ALA A 75 -6.85 6.30 15.33
C ALA A 75 -7.28 5.10 14.46
N VAL A 76 -6.51 4.02 14.46
CA VAL A 76 -6.89 2.77 13.76
C VAL A 76 -8.08 2.12 14.45
N ASN A 77 -8.10 2.04 15.77
CA ASN A 77 -9.21 1.49 16.53
C ASN A 77 -10.52 2.24 16.26
N GLU A 78 -10.48 3.56 16.22
CA GLU A 78 -11.61 4.40 15.83
C GLU A 78 -12.06 4.12 14.39
N ALA A 79 -11.12 4.14 13.45
CA ALA A 79 -11.42 3.92 12.03
C ALA A 79 -12.05 2.55 11.76
N THR A 80 -11.64 1.52 12.51
CA THR A 80 -12.17 0.15 12.39
C THR A 80 -13.44 -0.10 13.21
N GLY A 81 -13.88 0.86 14.05
CA GLY A 81 -14.96 0.65 15.00
C GLY A 81 -14.63 -0.41 16.05
N GLY A 82 -13.38 -0.48 16.49
CA GLY A 82 -12.88 -1.47 17.46
C GLY A 82 -12.62 -2.85 16.88
N GLN A 83 -12.76 -3.02 15.56
CA GLN A 83 -12.51 -4.31 14.92
C GLN A 83 -11.01 -4.56 14.73
N PRO A 84 -10.53 -5.79 14.89
CA PRO A 84 -9.11 -6.11 14.82
C PRO A 84 -8.54 -5.98 13.39
N ILE A 85 -7.26 -5.66 13.28
CA ILE A 85 -6.48 -5.73 12.05
C ILE A 85 -5.80 -7.09 11.96
N ASP A 86 -6.02 -7.80 10.86
CA ASP A 86 -5.46 -9.13 10.58
C ASP A 86 -4.07 -9.05 9.97
N VAL A 87 -3.89 -8.11 9.04
CA VAL A 87 -2.66 -7.93 8.26
C VAL A 87 -2.24 -6.46 8.27
N VAL A 88 -0.96 -6.20 8.42
CA VAL A 88 -0.35 -4.90 8.12
C VAL A 88 0.53 -5.05 6.88
N ALA A 89 0.29 -4.25 5.86
CA ALA A 89 1.14 -4.13 4.68
C ALA A 89 1.91 -2.80 4.76
N ASP A 90 3.17 -2.88 5.17
CA ASP A 90 3.98 -1.70 5.45
C ASP A 90 5.00 -1.40 4.34
N LEU A 91 5.01 -0.16 3.89
CA LEU A 91 5.94 0.39 2.90
C LEU A 91 6.79 1.53 3.47
N VAL A 92 6.57 1.87 4.73
CA VAL A 92 7.13 3.08 5.37
C VAL A 92 8.23 2.72 6.36
N GLY A 93 8.02 1.74 7.23
CA GLY A 93 8.98 1.41 8.29
C GLY A 93 9.16 2.53 9.31
N GLY A 94 10.37 2.61 9.88
CA GLY A 94 10.75 3.69 10.78
C GLY A 94 9.97 3.70 12.11
N ALA A 95 9.71 4.88 12.64
CA ALA A 95 9.19 5.07 14.01
C ALA A 95 7.82 4.43 14.28
N ILE A 96 6.98 4.27 13.26
CA ILE A 96 5.63 3.69 13.42
C ILE A 96 5.62 2.15 13.52
N PHE A 97 6.76 1.50 13.31
CA PHE A 97 6.85 0.03 13.24
C PHE A 97 6.25 -0.66 14.47
N ASN A 98 6.60 -0.21 15.67
CA ASN A 98 6.09 -0.84 16.89
C ASN A 98 4.58 -0.64 17.07
N ASP A 99 4.05 0.51 16.67
CA ASP A 99 2.60 0.76 16.72
C ASP A 99 1.86 -0.16 15.72
N LEU A 100 2.43 -0.38 14.53
CA LEU A 100 1.88 -1.30 13.56
C LEU A 100 1.80 -2.75 14.11
N LEU A 101 2.79 -3.19 14.89
CA LEU A 101 2.74 -4.51 15.55
C LEU A 101 1.71 -4.56 16.70
N ARG A 102 1.55 -3.44 17.42
CA ARG A 102 0.52 -3.34 18.50
C ARG A 102 -0.90 -3.39 17.96
N ILE A 103 -1.14 -2.81 16.78
CA ILE A 103 -2.44 -2.78 16.11
C ILE A 103 -2.89 -4.17 15.65
N LEU A 104 -1.97 -5.05 15.28
CA LEU A 104 -2.28 -6.41 14.87
C LEU A 104 -2.98 -7.20 16.00
N ARG A 105 -3.99 -7.98 15.66
CA ARG A 105 -4.55 -8.98 16.57
C ARG A 105 -3.53 -10.08 16.91
N PRO A 106 -3.81 -10.92 17.93
CA PRO A 106 -3.07 -12.17 18.08
C PRO A 106 -3.09 -12.99 16.77
N GLU A 107 -1.98 -13.65 16.46
CA GLU A 107 -1.74 -14.37 15.20
C GLU A 107 -1.80 -13.48 13.94
N GLY A 108 -1.74 -12.16 14.11
CA GLY A 108 -1.70 -11.20 13.02
C GLY A 108 -0.41 -11.28 12.21
N ARG A 109 -0.43 -10.74 10.99
CA ARG A 109 0.67 -10.84 10.03
C ARG A 109 1.12 -9.46 9.60
N TYR A 110 2.41 -9.22 9.71
CA TYR A 110 3.06 -8.01 9.20
C TYR A 110 3.83 -8.37 7.93
N THR A 111 3.69 -7.60 6.87
CA THR A 111 4.47 -7.76 5.64
C THR A 111 5.07 -6.43 5.21
N THR A 112 6.32 -6.43 4.78
CA THR A 112 7.00 -5.22 4.31
C THR A 112 7.76 -5.45 3.01
N ALA A 113 7.78 -4.42 2.16
CA ALA A 113 8.57 -4.35 0.93
C ALA A 113 9.19 -2.97 0.71
N GLY A 114 9.24 -2.14 1.75
CA GLY A 114 9.79 -0.80 1.70
C GLY A 114 10.03 -0.22 3.09
N ALA A 115 10.92 0.76 3.18
CA ALA A 115 11.29 1.39 4.45
C ALA A 115 11.67 2.86 4.23
N ILE A 116 10.77 3.65 3.64
CA ILE A 116 11.03 5.04 3.23
C ILE A 116 11.38 5.92 4.44
N ALA A 117 10.81 5.66 5.62
CA ALA A 117 11.05 6.43 6.84
C ALA A 117 12.22 5.89 7.69
N GLY A 118 12.89 4.84 7.22
CA GLY A 118 14.07 4.26 7.87
C GLY A 118 14.03 2.73 7.88
N PRO A 119 15.14 2.08 7.49
CA PRO A 119 15.21 0.62 7.38
C PRO A 119 15.54 -0.07 8.71
N VAL A 120 16.09 0.66 9.67
CA VAL A 120 16.50 0.09 10.97
C VAL A 120 15.45 0.39 12.00
N VAL A 121 14.89 -0.66 12.61
CA VAL A 121 13.84 -0.57 13.63
C VAL A 121 14.18 -1.42 14.83
N GLN A 122 13.69 -1.03 16.00
CA GLN A 122 13.80 -1.85 17.21
C GLN A 122 12.55 -2.72 17.35
N LEU A 123 12.72 -4.01 17.61
CA LEU A 123 11.64 -4.97 17.84
C LEU A 123 11.66 -5.42 19.31
N ASP A 124 10.58 -5.14 20.04
CA ASP A 124 10.33 -5.81 21.31
C ASP A 124 9.79 -7.23 21.04
N LEU A 125 10.64 -8.22 21.29
CA LEU A 125 10.32 -9.63 21.05
C LEU A 125 9.08 -10.08 21.84
N ARG A 126 8.77 -9.46 23.00
CA ARG A 126 7.56 -9.75 23.77
C ARG A 126 6.30 -9.46 22.98
N THR A 127 6.27 -8.32 22.26
CA THR A 127 5.15 -7.97 21.36
C THR A 127 4.95 -9.06 20.31
N MET A 128 6.05 -9.59 19.76
CA MET A 128 6.01 -10.63 18.74
C MET A 128 5.51 -11.96 19.29
N TYR A 129 6.17 -12.52 20.35
CA TYR A 129 5.85 -13.88 20.77
C TYR A 129 4.55 -13.97 21.60
N LEU A 130 4.20 -12.95 22.41
CA LEU A 130 2.96 -12.98 23.17
C LEU A 130 1.71 -12.89 22.27
N LYS A 131 1.82 -12.21 21.14
CA LYS A 131 0.76 -12.15 20.13
C LYS A 131 0.91 -13.21 19.03
N GLN A 132 1.95 -14.03 19.05
CA GLN A 132 2.24 -15.04 18.01
C GLN A 132 2.27 -14.43 16.59
N LEU A 133 2.86 -13.24 16.44
CA LEU A 133 2.88 -12.50 15.17
C LEU A 133 3.80 -13.18 14.16
N GLN A 134 3.42 -13.09 12.89
CA GLN A 134 4.24 -13.49 11.75
C GLN A 134 4.72 -12.25 11.00
N LEU A 135 6.04 -12.18 10.76
CA LEU A 135 6.69 -11.09 10.03
C LEU A 135 7.24 -11.60 8.70
N HIS A 136 6.82 -10.99 7.60
CA HIS A 136 7.16 -11.39 6.24
C HIS A 136 7.90 -10.27 5.52
N GLY A 137 9.08 -10.55 4.99
CA GLY A 137 9.74 -9.73 3.99
C GLY A 137 9.23 -10.07 2.60
N SER A 138 8.99 -9.07 1.77
CA SER A 138 8.56 -9.23 0.38
C SER A 138 9.41 -8.33 -0.54
N SER A 139 9.71 -8.78 -1.74
CA SER A 139 10.46 -7.98 -2.73
C SER A 139 9.73 -7.93 -4.08
N GLN A 140 9.95 -8.93 -4.91
CA GLN A 140 9.32 -9.05 -6.22
C GLN A 140 8.39 -10.26 -6.24
N GLY A 141 7.27 -10.13 -6.95
CA GLY A 141 6.33 -11.22 -7.15
C GLY A 141 6.79 -12.24 -8.18
N THR A 142 6.13 -13.37 -8.16
CA THR A 142 6.33 -14.49 -9.08
C THR A 142 5.59 -14.28 -10.41
N ARG A 143 5.84 -15.18 -11.37
CA ARG A 143 5.05 -15.23 -12.61
C ARG A 143 3.56 -15.53 -12.34
N ALA A 144 3.26 -16.31 -11.30
CA ALA A 144 1.89 -16.59 -10.89
C ALA A 144 1.17 -15.34 -10.38
N ASP A 145 1.86 -14.53 -9.56
CA ASP A 145 1.35 -13.24 -9.09
C ASP A 145 1.07 -12.29 -10.26
N PHE A 146 1.98 -12.22 -11.23
CA PHE A 146 1.78 -11.40 -12.42
C PHE A 146 0.53 -11.83 -13.21
N ARG A 147 0.34 -13.14 -13.48
CA ARG A 147 -0.85 -13.65 -14.15
C ARG A 147 -2.14 -13.31 -13.40
N ARG A 148 -2.10 -13.33 -12.07
CA ARG A 148 -3.26 -12.98 -11.23
C ARG A 148 -3.61 -11.49 -11.37
N ILE A 149 -2.60 -10.61 -11.41
CA ILE A 149 -2.81 -9.18 -11.66
C ILE A 149 -3.42 -8.94 -13.04
N VAL A 150 -2.88 -9.57 -14.09
CA VAL A 150 -3.44 -9.46 -15.45
C VAL A 150 -4.92 -9.85 -15.46
N ARG A 151 -5.27 -10.97 -14.83
CA ARG A 151 -6.66 -11.40 -14.71
C ARG A 151 -7.53 -10.35 -13.96
N TYR A 152 -7.06 -9.77 -12.88
CA TYR A 152 -7.80 -8.73 -12.15
C TYR A 152 -8.02 -7.47 -13.02
N ILE A 153 -7.07 -7.13 -13.88
CA ILE A 153 -7.21 -6.02 -14.84
C ILE A 153 -8.26 -6.36 -15.91
N GLU A 154 -8.18 -7.55 -16.50
CA GLU A 154 -9.13 -8.06 -17.52
C GLU A 154 -10.55 -8.13 -16.94
N GLU A 155 -10.70 -8.57 -15.69
CA GLU A 155 -11.98 -8.60 -14.94
C GLU A 155 -12.42 -7.22 -14.44
N LYS A 156 -11.67 -6.15 -14.72
CA LYS A 156 -11.94 -4.76 -14.28
C LYS A 156 -12.02 -4.61 -12.75
N LYS A 157 -11.42 -5.53 -11.99
CA LYS A 157 -11.37 -5.48 -10.52
C LYS A 157 -10.34 -4.49 -9.99
N ILE A 158 -9.29 -4.21 -10.77
CA ILE A 158 -8.27 -3.22 -10.46
C ILE A 158 -8.01 -2.35 -11.71
N LYS A 159 -7.68 -1.08 -11.46
CA LYS A 159 -7.27 -0.12 -12.49
C LYS A 159 -5.95 0.52 -12.06
N PRO A 160 -4.84 0.28 -12.79
CA PRO A 160 -3.57 0.95 -12.48
C PRO A 160 -3.72 2.47 -12.49
N LEU A 161 -3.24 3.10 -11.41
CA LEU A 161 -3.32 4.55 -11.26
C LEU A 161 -2.13 5.23 -11.94
N VAL A 162 -2.44 6.11 -12.87
CA VAL A 162 -1.48 7.02 -13.51
C VAL A 162 -1.74 8.42 -12.97
N GLY A 163 -0.81 8.96 -12.20
CA GLY A 163 -0.87 10.30 -11.61
C GLY A 163 -0.36 11.39 -12.54
N GLY A 164 0.27 11.03 -13.65
CA GLY A 164 0.75 11.95 -14.68
C GLY A 164 1.51 11.21 -15.76
N VAL A 165 1.43 11.73 -16.99
CA VAL A 165 2.17 11.23 -18.16
C VAL A 165 3.06 12.35 -18.67
N TYR A 166 4.31 12.03 -18.96
CA TYR A 166 5.33 12.98 -19.43
C TYR A 166 6.01 12.45 -20.69
N LYS A 167 6.42 13.33 -21.58
CA LYS A 167 7.32 13.00 -22.69
C LYS A 167 8.72 12.69 -22.13
N LEU A 168 9.49 11.88 -22.82
CA LEU A 168 10.86 11.59 -22.41
C LEU A 168 11.73 12.86 -22.42
N SER A 169 11.48 13.78 -23.36
CA SER A 169 12.11 15.12 -23.40
C SER A 169 11.81 15.96 -22.14
N ASP A 170 10.69 15.72 -21.44
CA ASP A 170 10.27 16.41 -20.22
C ASP A 170 10.68 15.66 -18.93
N PHE A 171 11.65 14.75 -19.00
CA PHE A 171 12.02 13.88 -17.89
C PHE A 171 12.41 14.66 -16.62
N HIS A 172 13.09 15.79 -16.75
CA HIS A 172 13.44 16.64 -15.60
C HIS A 172 12.20 17.18 -14.86
N ARG A 173 11.16 17.55 -15.59
CA ARG A 173 9.88 17.96 -15.01
C ARG A 173 9.23 16.78 -14.27
N ALA A 174 9.22 15.60 -14.89
CA ALA A 174 8.71 14.39 -14.25
C ALA A 174 9.45 14.07 -12.93
N GLN A 175 10.78 14.26 -12.89
CA GLN A 175 11.55 14.09 -11.66
C GLN A 175 11.21 15.13 -10.58
N THR A 176 11.04 16.40 -10.98
CA THR A 176 10.64 17.48 -10.05
C THR A 176 9.29 17.18 -9.42
N ASP A 177 8.30 16.83 -10.22
CA ASP A 177 6.95 16.49 -9.75
C ASP A 177 6.96 15.21 -8.90
N PHE A 178 7.81 14.22 -9.26
CA PHE A 178 8.00 13.03 -8.44
C PHE A 178 8.57 13.37 -7.05
N MET A 179 9.50 14.32 -6.96
CA MET A 179 10.08 14.76 -5.68
C MET A 179 9.10 15.59 -4.85
N ALA A 180 8.23 16.37 -5.47
CA ALA A 180 7.17 17.13 -4.80
C ALA A 180 6.13 16.22 -4.14
N LYS A 181 5.98 14.96 -4.63
CA LYS A 181 5.04 13.97 -4.08
C LYS A 181 3.57 14.40 -4.09
N ASP A 182 3.19 15.33 -4.95
CA ASP A 182 1.83 15.85 -5.05
C ASP A 182 0.98 15.11 -6.09
N PHE A 183 1.01 13.79 -6.03
CA PHE A 183 0.23 12.90 -6.88
C PHE A 183 -0.12 11.60 -6.16
N VAL A 184 -1.05 10.84 -6.72
CA VAL A 184 -1.41 9.48 -6.28
C VAL A 184 -1.11 8.49 -7.42
N GLY A 185 -0.57 7.33 -7.09
CA GLY A 185 -0.24 6.30 -8.08
C GLY A 185 1.18 6.43 -8.64
N LYS A 186 1.33 6.47 -9.96
CA LYS A 186 2.60 6.47 -10.69
C LYS A 186 2.68 7.61 -11.70
N LEU A 187 3.86 8.22 -11.84
CA LEU A 187 4.20 9.03 -12.99
C LEU A 187 4.77 8.12 -14.08
N VAL A 188 4.33 8.32 -15.30
CA VAL A 188 4.72 7.53 -16.48
C VAL A 188 5.47 8.45 -17.44
N VAL A 189 6.62 8.01 -17.93
CA VAL A 189 7.37 8.69 -18.99
C VAL A 189 7.25 7.83 -20.25
N VAL A 190 6.82 8.44 -21.34
CA VAL A 190 6.65 7.78 -22.65
C VAL A 190 7.63 8.35 -23.69
N PRO A 191 8.09 7.55 -24.66
CA PRO A 191 8.88 8.07 -25.79
C PRO A 191 8.12 9.18 -26.53
N ASP A 192 8.82 10.24 -26.94
CA ASP A 192 8.19 11.40 -27.59
C ASP A 192 7.37 11.02 -28.82
N ALA A 193 7.86 10.04 -29.61
CA ALA A 193 7.19 9.57 -30.82
C ALA A 193 5.80 8.94 -30.58
N VAL A 194 5.49 8.51 -29.34
CA VAL A 194 4.20 7.88 -29.00
C VAL A 194 3.36 8.73 -28.05
N ALA A 195 3.91 9.83 -27.55
CA ALA A 195 3.20 10.69 -26.60
C ALA A 195 1.97 11.35 -27.25
N ASP A 196 2.05 11.71 -28.52
CA ASP A 196 0.98 12.39 -29.25
C ASP A 196 -0.17 11.43 -29.65
N THR A 197 0.06 10.10 -29.55
CA THR A 197 -0.97 9.07 -29.82
C THR A 197 -1.71 8.58 -28.55
N ALA A 198 -1.25 8.98 -27.37
CA ALA A 198 -1.81 8.53 -26.09
C ALA A 198 -2.89 9.47 -25.52
N GLU A 199 -3.15 10.59 -26.19
CA GLU A 199 -4.19 11.58 -25.82
C GLU A 199 -5.52 11.36 -26.57
N GLY A 200 -5.66 10.25 -27.33
CA GLY A 200 -6.86 9.89 -28.09
C GLY A 200 -7.75 8.86 -27.44
#